data_43612f4c1c4ffb375e4357159aa1f7b0
#
_entry.id   43612f4c1c4ffb375e4357159aa1f7b0
#
_cell.length_a   1.000
_cell.length_b   1.000
_cell.length_c   1.000
_cell.angle_alpha   90.00
_cell.angle_beta   90.00
_cell.angle_gamma   90.00
#
_symmetry.space_group_name_H-M   'P 1'
#
loop_
_entity.id
_entity.type
_entity.pdbx_description
1 polymer ?
#
loop_
_entity_poly.entity_id
_entity_poly.type
_entity_poly.pdbx_seq_one_letter_code
_entity_poly.pdbx_strand_id
1 'polypeptide(L)'
;MKAIKFFAIAACAAALAVSCNSASSGVEVEAELPTAAEVDSASYLIGINFGSFIKGSNFAENLDELNMAEIKKGMQDFLAAEGSPYDPDFGEAFKINPNEMQRILNGFISKRQSYKAAKNLAEGEAFLAKNALKENVDTTASGLQYTIEA
;
A
#
# COMPACT_ATOMS: atom_id res chain seq x y z
N MET A 1 -55.62 26.11 6.47
CA MET A 1 -55.55 25.71 5.06
C MET A 1 -54.25 26.23 4.48
N LYS A 2 -53.19 25.43 4.47
CA LYS A 2 -51.92 25.75 3.82
C LYS A 2 -51.61 24.59 2.90
N ALA A 3 -51.65 24.87 1.59
CA ALA A 3 -51.36 23.92 0.53
C ALA A 3 -49.85 23.62 0.49
N ILE A 4 -49.50 22.37 0.67
CA ILE A 4 -48.11 21.87 0.49
C ILE A 4 -47.93 21.64 -1.00
N LYS A 5 -47.07 22.43 -1.60
CA LYS A 5 -46.68 22.27 -3.00
C LYS A 5 -45.64 21.13 -3.06
N PHE A 6 -46.05 19.99 -3.59
CA PHE A 6 -45.09 18.97 -4.06
C PHE A 6 -44.35 19.49 -5.27
N PHE A 7 -43.09 19.85 -5.11
CA PHE A 7 -42.18 20.02 -6.24
C PHE A 7 -41.73 18.65 -6.69
N ALA A 8 -42.20 18.23 -7.82
CA ALA A 8 -41.73 17.08 -8.54
C ALA A 8 -40.30 17.39 -9.06
N ILE A 9 -39.29 16.77 -8.49
CA ILE A 9 -37.96 16.69 -9.09
C ILE A 9 -37.99 15.51 -10.06
N ALA A 10 -38.50 15.78 -11.23
CA ALA A 10 -38.42 14.90 -12.37
C ALA A 10 -37.74 15.69 -13.49
N ALA A 11 -36.40 15.73 -13.48
CA ALA A 11 -35.62 16.12 -14.67
C ALA A 11 -34.14 16.14 -14.34
N CYS A 12 -33.46 15.05 -14.50
CA CYS A 12 -32.02 14.98 -14.82
C CYS A 12 -31.59 13.55 -15.22
N ALA A 13 -32.50 12.81 -15.86
CA ALA A 13 -32.13 11.52 -16.48
C ALA A 13 -32.11 11.63 -18.02
N ALA A 14 -31.54 12.71 -18.52
CA ALA A 14 -31.44 12.88 -19.97
C ALA A 14 -30.24 13.78 -20.33
N ALA A 15 -29.04 13.31 -20.19
CA ALA A 15 -27.87 13.86 -20.93
C ALA A 15 -26.57 13.10 -20.66
N LEU A 16 -26.53 11.80 -20.85
CA LEU A 16 -25.26 11.09 -21.11
C LEU A 16 -25.45 10.04 -22.25
N ALA A 17 -26.32 10.30 -23.16
CA ALA A 17 -26.23 9.68 -24.48
C ALA A 17 -25.20 10.44 -25.30
N VAL A 18 -23.92 10.48 -24.85
CA VAL A 18 -22.82 10.75 -25.76
C VAL A 18 -22.57 9.46 -26.52
N SER A 19 -23.30 9.39 -27.59
CA SER A 19 -23.07 8.57 -28.76
C SER A 19 -21.58 8.44 -29.07
N CYS A 20 -20.98 7.33 -28.67
CA CYS A 20 -19.86 6.79 -29.40
C CYS A 20 -20.45 6.19 -30.69
N ASN A 21 -20.65 7.05 -31.66
CA ASN A 21 -20.99 6.63 -33.03
C ASN A 21 -19.72 6.10 -33.71
N SER A 22 -19.25 4.96 -33.24
CA SER A 22 -18.38 4.10 -34.00
C SER A 22 -19.30 3.16 -34.76
N ALA A 23 -19.39 3.38 -36.05
CA ALA A 23 -20.07 2.46 -36.98
C ALA A 23 -19.36 1.11 -36.91
N SER A 24 -19.78 0.25 -36.00
CA SER A 24 -19.46 -1.17 -35.98
C SER A 24 -20.73 -1.94 -36.25
N SER A 25 -20.71 -2.72 -37.27
CA SER A 25 -21.62 -3.80 -37.69
C SER A 25 -22.59 -4.23 -36.58
N GLY A 26 -23.88 -4.09 -36.83
CA GLY A 26 -24.97 -4.36 -35.89
C GLY A 26 -25.00 -5.78 -35.35
N VAL A 27 -24.25 -5.97 -34.28
CA VAL A 27 -24.45 -7.07 -33.34
C VAL A 27 -25.20 -6.45 -32.17
N GLU A 28 -26.46 -6.82 -32.01
CA GLU A 28 -27.28 -6.46 -30.86
C GLU A 28 -26.73 -7.26 -29.66
N VAL A 29 -26.16 -6.55 -28.68
CA VAL A 29 -25.59 -7.19 -27.48
C VAL A 29 -26.63 -7.07 -26.38
N GLU A 30 -27.21 -8.19 -25.96
CA GLU A 30 -28.18 -8.26 -24.85
C GLU A 30 -27.54 -8.12 -23.44
N ALA A 31 -26.26 -7.75 -23.35
CA ALA A 31 -25.54 -7.62 -22.08
C ALA A 31 -25.47 -6.16 -21.66
N GLU A 32 -25.74 -5.92 -20.38
CA GLU A 32 -25.57 -4.61 -19.75
C GLU A 32 -24.13 -4.38 -19.34
N LEU A 33 -23.63 -3.17 -19.55
CA LEU A 33 -22.34 -2.75 -19.01
C LEU A 33 -22.45 -2.51 -17.49
N PRO A 34 -21.35 -2.73 -16.74
CA PRO A 34 -21.32 -2.41 -15.33
C PRO A 34 -21.71 -0.95 -15.07
N THR A 35 -22.53 -0.72 -14.04
CA THR A 35 -22.88 0.61 -13.56
C THR A 35 -21.66 1.30 -12.94
N ALA A 36 -21.70 2.63 -12.81
CA ALA A 36 -20.64 3.39 -12.15
C ALA A 36 -20.39 2.89 -10.71
N ALA A 37 -21.43 2.54 -9.97
CA ALA A 37 -21.30 2.02 -8.61
C ALA A 37 -20.62 0.64 -8.55
N GLU A 38 -20.84 -0.20 -9.53
CA GLU A 38 -20.15 -1.51 -9.66
C GLU A 38 -18.67 -1.31 -10.03
N VAL A 39 -18.37 -0.37 -10.94
CA VAL A 39 -17.00 0.01 -11.27
C VAL A 39 -16.25 0.56 -10.06
N ASP A 40 -16.88 1.45 -9.28
CA ASP A 40 -16.30 2.00 -8.04
C ASP A 40 -16.04 0.91 -7.01
N SER A 41 -16.99 0.00 -6.83
CA SER A 41 -16.85 -1.12 -5.90
C SER A 41 -15.73 -2.07 -6.29
N ALA A 42 -15.63 -2.43 -7.56
CA ALA A 42 -14.56 -3.28 -8.09
C ALA A 42 -13.20 -2.59 -7.93
N SER A 43 -13.11 -1.30 -8.23
CA SER A 43 -11.89 -0.50 -8.09
C SER A 43 -11.43 -0.42 -6.64
N TYR A 44 -12.35 -0.21 -5.70
CA TYR A 44 -12.06 -0.21 -4.27
C TYR A 44 -11.51 -1.55 -3.78
N LEU A 45 -12.12 -2.67 -4.21
CA LEU A 45 -11.65 -4.01 -3.85
C LEU A 45 -10.27 -4.32 -4.42
N ILE A 46 -9.93 -3.84 -5.62
CA ILE A 46 -8.58 -3.92 -6.17
C ILE A 46 -7.60 -3.18 -5.24
N GLY A 47 -7.96 -1.98 -4.80
CA GLY A 47 -7.17 -1.21 -3.83
C GLY A 47 -6.94 -1.95 -2.50
N ILE A 48 -7.98 -2.62 -1.96
CA ILE A 48 -7.86 -3.46 -0.75
C ILE A 48 -6.87 -4.61 -0.98
N ASN A 49 -6.90 -5.27 -2.14
CA ASN A 49 -5.96 -6.35 -2.46
C ASN A 49 -4.51 -5.84 -2.46
N PHE A 50 -4.25 -4.68 -3.05
CA PHE A 50 -2.92 -4.05 -2.99
C PHE A 50 -2.49 -3.72 -1.57
N GLY A 51 -3.39 -3.13 -0.77
CA GLY A 51 -3.14 -2.86 0.64
C GLY A 51 -2.83 -4.13 1.43
N SER A 52 -3.56 -5.21 1.17
CA SER A 52 -3.32 -6.52 1.77
C SER A 52 -1.94 -7.09 1.40
N PHE A 53 -1.55 -6.98 0.14
CA PHE A 53 -0.21 -7.39 -0.32
C PHE A 53 0.89 -6.62 0.41
N ILE A 54 0.79 -5.29 0.50
CA ILE A 54 1.76 -4.46 1.20
C ILE A 54 1.81 -4.84 2.69
N LYS A 55 0.64 -5.01 3.32
CA LYS A 55 0.54 -5.36 4.75
C LYS A 55 1.04 -6.78 5.05
N GLY A 56 0.82 -7.73 4.15
CA GLY A 56 1.28 -9.13 4.29
C GLY A 56 2.75 -9.34 3.97
N SER A 57 3.42 -8.36 3.39
CA SER A 57 4.85 -8.41 3.08
C SER A 57 5.69 -7.86 4.25
N ASN A 58 7.02 -7.96 4.15
CA ASN A 58 7.96 -7.42 5.14
C ASN A 58 7.92 -5.90 5.32
N PHE A 59 6.98 -5.21 4.66
CA PHE A 59 6.73 -3.77 4.81
C PHE A 59 5.73 -3.44 5.92
N ALA A 60 5.02 -4.44 6.47
CA ALA A 60 3.92 -4.24 7.43
C ALA A 60 4.32 -3.49 8.70
N GLU A 61 5.53 -3.70 9.20
CA GLU A 61 6.01 -3.07 10.43
C GLU A 61 6.28 -1.56 10.31
N ASN A 62 6.24 -1.01 9.07
CA ASN A 62 6.72 0.34 8.80
C ASN A 62 5.94 0.98 7.63
N LEU A 63 4.62 0.82 7.63
CA LEU A 63 3.75 1.34 6.56
C LEU A 63 3.80 2.87 6.46
N ASP A 64 4.01 3.55 7.57
CA ASP A 64 4.19 5.00 7.71
C ASP A 64 5.49 5.53 7.08
N GLU A 65 6.47 4.65 6.85
CA GLU A 65 7.71 5.00 6.17
C GLU A 65 7.65 4.79 4.64
N LEU A 66 6.56 4.18 4.13
CA LEU A 66 6.37 4.02 2.69
C LEU A 66 5.81 5.29 2.08
N ASN A 67 6.38 5.69 0.95
CA ASN A 67 5.85 6.82 0.19
C ASN A 67 4.68 6.37 -0.69
N MET A 68 3.46 6.54 -0.19
CA MET A 68 2.24 6.15 -0.90
C MET A 68 2.04 6.89 -2.22
N ALA A 69 2.60 8.11 -2.36
CA ALA A 69 2.54 8.84 -3.62
C ALA A 69 3.42 8.17 -4.70
N GLU A 70 4.61 7.71 -4.33
CA GLU A 70 5.48 6.96 -5.25
C GLU A 70 4.89 5.58 -5.60
N ILE A 71 4.23 4.91 -4.65
CA ILE A 71 3.51 3.65 -4.94
C ILE A 71 2.42 3.89 -5.97
N LYS A 72 1.57 4.91 -5.74
CA LYS A 72 0.53 5.28 -6.70
C LYS A 72 1.11 5.63 -8.06
N LYS A 73 2.20 6.41 -8.08
CA LYS A 73 2.88 6.77 -9.33
C LYS A 73 3.39 5.55 -10.07
N GLY A 74 4.06 4.62 -9.39
CA GLY A 74 4.55 3.39 -10.01
C GLY A 74 3.43 2.55 -10.63
N MET A 75 2.27 2.46 -9.95
CA MET A 75 1.08 1.81 -10.51
C MET A 75 0.58 2.51 -11.78
N GLN A 76 0.50 3.84 -11.76
CA GLN A 76 0.06 4.63 -12.90
C GLN A 76 1.02 4.50 -14.08
N ASP A 77 2.32 4.56 -13.83
CA ASP A 77 3.36 4.40 -14.84
C ASP A 77 3.25 3.01 -15.51
N PHE A 78 3.04 1.95 -14.70
CA PHE A 78 2.88 0.60 -15.23
C PHE A 78 1.63 0.43 -16.10
N LEU A 79 0.50 1.01 -15.67
CA LEU A 79 -0.76 0.94 -16.43
C LEU A 79 -0.73 1.77 -17.71
N ALA A 80 0.09 2.82 -17.77
CA ALA A 80 0.25 3.68 -18.93
C ALA A 80 1.35 3.23 -19.89
N ALA A 81 2.21 2.30 -19.47
CA ALA A 81 3.31 1.81 -20.31
C ALA A 81 2.77 1.03 -21.50
N GLU A 82 3.30 1.36 -22.67
CA GLU A 82 3.02 0.64 -23.93
C GLU A 82 3.93 -0.60 -24.05
N GLY A 83 3.46 -1.59 -24.78
CA GLY A 83 4.20 -2.83 -24.99
C GLY A 83 3.78 -3.96 -24.05
N SER A 84 4.49 -5.08 -24.13
CA SER A 84 4.23 -6.24 -23.30
C SER A 84 5.18 -6.29 -22.10
N PRO A 85 4.69 -6.60 -20.87
CA PRO A 85 5.56 -6.85 -19.72
C PRO A 85 6.62 -7.96 -19.92
N TYR A 86 6.46 -8.75 -20.99
CA TYR A 86 7.40 -9.82 -21.37
C TYR A 86 8.48 -9.35 -22.37
N ASP A 87 8.37 -8.13 -22.88
CA ASP A 87 9.35 -7.59 -23.79
C ASP A 87 10.64 -7.20 -23.03
N PRO A 88 11.83 -7.48 -23.58
CA PRO A 88 13.09 -7.20 -22.89
C PRO A 88 13.27 -5.73 -22.47
N ASP A 89 12.77 -4.82 -23.31
CA ASP A 89 12.95 -3.37 -23.16
C ASP A 89 11.81 -2.71 -22.36
N PHE A 90 10.78 -3.46 -22.00
CA PHE A 90 9.62 -2.92 -21.25
C PHE A 90 10.02 -2.20 -19.95
N GLY A 91 11.08 -2.71 -19.29
CA GLY A 91 11.61 -2.13 -18.09
C GLY A 91 12.22 -0.73 -18.24
N GLU A 92 12.61 -0.34 -19.45
CA GLU A 92 13.22 0.96 -19.74
C GLU A 92 12.21 2.11 -19.72
N ALA A 93 10.92 1.81 -19.82
CA ALA A 93 9.84 2.79 -19.72
C ALA A 93 9.68 3.40 -18.31
N PHE A 94 10.33 2.82 -17.29
CA PHE A 94 10.13 3.21 -15.90
C PHE A 94 11.30 4.02 -15.34
N LYS A 95 10.99 4.91 -14.38
CA LYS A 95 11.97 5.68 -13.60
C LYS A 95 13.04 4.79 -12.96
N ILE A 96 12.66 3.59 -12.56
CA ILE A 96 13.54 2.55 -12.02
C ILE A 96 13.18 1.26 -12.71
N ASN A 97 14.14 0.59 -13.32
CA ASN A 97 13.90 -0.65 -14.03
C ASN A 97 13.38 -1.72 -13.05
N PRO A 98 12.22 -2.37 -13.32
CA PRO A 98 11.67 -3.41 -12.46
C PRO A 98 12.60 -4.59 -12.19
N ASN A 99 13.57 -4.85 -13.08
CA ASN A 99 14.58 -5.89 -12.89
C ASN A 99 15.49 -5.60 -11.69
N GLU A 100 15.56 -4.36 -11.22
CA GLU A 100 16.32 -3.99 -10.02
C GLU A 100 15.51 -4.17 -8.71
N MET A 101 14.25 -4.55 -8.82
CA MET A 101 13.33 -4.65 -7.67
C MET A 101 13.95 -5.43 -6.52
N GLN A 102 14.43 -6.65 -6.78
CA GLN A 102 14.97 -7.52 -5.73
C GLN A 102 16.17 -6.89 -5.01
N ARG A 103 17.08 -6.25 -5.74
CA ARG A 103 18.26 -5.60 -5.18
C ARG A 103 17.88 -4.41 -4.30
N ILE A 104 16.96 -3.57 -4.79
CA ILE A 104 16.52 -2.36 -4.08
C ILE A 104 15.73 -2.73 -2.82
N LEU A 105 14.77 -3.65 -2.93
CA LEU A 105 13.95 -4.07 -1.79
C LEU A 105 14.77 -4.78 -0.72
N ASN A 106 15.68 -5.67 -1.10
CA ASN A 106 16.57 -6.33 -0.15
C ASN A 106 17.47 -5.32 0.56
N GLY A 107 18.03 -4.35 -0.17
CA GLY A 107 18.83 -3.27 0.41
C GLY A 107 18.04 -2.42 1.41
N PHE A 108 16.80 -2.08 1.07
CA PHE A 108 15.90 -1.34 1.95
C PHE A 108 15.60 -2.13 3.24
N ILE A 109 15.16 -3.39 3.12
CA ILE A 109 14.84 -4.25 4.25
C ILE A 109 16.06 -4.45 5.15
N SER A 110 17.22 -4.76 4.57
CA SER A 110 18.46 -4.98 5.32
C SER A 110 18.87 -3.74 6.13
N LYS A 111 18.81 -2.55 5.54
CA LYS A 111 19.13 -1.30 6.26
C LYS A 111 18.22 -1.09 7.45
N ARG A 112 16.93 -1.39 7.32
CA ARG A 112 15.94 -1.24 8.41
C ARG A 112 16.21 -2.24 9.53
N GLN A 113 16.45 -3.50 9.18
CA GLN A 113 16.79 -4.54 10.16
C GLN A 113 18.06 -4.19 10.92
N SER A 114 19.08 -3.71 10.23
CA SER A 114 20.34 -3.28 10.85
C SER A 114 20.13 -2.10 11.79
N TYR A 115 19.33 -1.11 11.39
CA TYR A 115 19.00 0.03 12.24
C TYR A 115 18.21 -0.41 13.49
N LYS A 116 17.19 -1.26 13.33
CA LYS A 116 16.39 -1.81 14.45
C LYS A 116 17.28 -2.59 15.42
N ALA A 117 18.18 -3.43 14.91
CA ALA A 117 19.14 -4.19 15.72
C ALA A 117 20.09 -3.27 16.50
N ALA A 118 20.65 -2.26 15.86
CA ALA A 118 21.53 -1.29 16.51
C ALA A 118 20.80 -0.47 17.59
N LYS A 119 19.57 -0.05 17.30
CA LYS A 119 18.72 0.64 18.27
C LYS A 119 18.41 -0.23 19.49
N ASN A 120 17.97 -1.48 19.26
CA ASN A 120 17.67 -2.41 20.35
C ASN A 120 18.90 -2.72 21.21
N LEU A 121 20.08 -2.85 20.59
CA LEU A 121 21.33 -3.04 21.30
C LEU A 121 21.63 -1.83 22.20
N ALA A 122 21.59 -0.62 21.66
CA ALA A 122 21.86 0.60 22.42
C ALA A 122 20.85 0.79 23.59
N GLU A 123 19.57 0.52 23.35
CA GLU A 123 18.54 0.57 24.39
C GLU A 123 18.76 -0.50 25.47
N GLY A 124 19.15 -1.71 25.07
CA GLY A 124 19.49 -2.82 25.97
C GLY A 124 20.70 -2.51 26.83
N GLU A 125 21.78 -2.00 26.25
CA GLU A 125 22.96 -1.57 26.98
C GLU A 125 22.65 -0.45 27.98
N ALA A 126 21.89 0.55 27.57
CA ALA A 126 21.45 1.63 28.44
C ALA A 126 20.57 1.12 29.61
N PHE A 127 19.67 0.17 29.33
CA PHE A 127 18.87 -0.49 30.36
C PHE A 127 19.74 -1.25 31.35
N LEU A 128 20.64 -2.08 30.89
CA LEU A 128 21.53 -2.89 31.75
C LEU A 128 22.45 -1.98 32.61
N ALA A 129 23.01 -0.94 32.02
CA ALA A 129 23.81 0.03 32.76
C ALA A 129 23.02 0.70 33.90
N LYS A 130 21.78 1.12 33.59
CA LYS A 130 20.89 1.73 34.60
C LYS A 130 20.42 0.71 35.64
N ASN A 131 20.15 -0.51 35.25
CA ASN A 131 19.65 -1.56 36.13
C ASN A 131 20.73 -2.02 37.11
N ALA A 132 22.00 -2.07 36.72
CA ALA A 132 23.13 -2.42 37.58
C ALA A 132 23.35 -1.45 38.73
N LEU A 133 22.78 -0.23 38.64
CA LEU A 133 22.89 0.79 39.75
C LEU A 133 21.84 0.62 40.84
N LYS A 134 20.90 -0.31 40.67
CA LYS A 134 19.85 -0.56 41.69
C LYS A 134 20.42 -1.38 42.85
N GLU A 135 20.01 -1.06 44.07
CA GLU A 135 20.55 -1.66 45.34
C GLU A 135 20.39 -3.19 45.40
N ASN A 136 19.39 -3.78 44.76
CA ASN A 136 19.10 -5.22 44.86
C ASN A 136 19.41 -6.00 43.59
N VAL A 137 20.26 -5.46 42.70
CA VAL A 137 20.63 -6.09 41.45
C VAL A 137 22.08 -6.54 41.51
N ASP A 138 22.27 -7.85 41.37
CA ASP A 138 23.60 -8.46 41.21
C ASP A 138 23.86 -8.74 39.75
N THR A 139 25.15 -8.67 39.33
CA THR A 139 25.56 -8.93 37.97
C THR A 139 26.60 -10.05 37.95
N THR A 140 26.35 -11.11 37.18
CA THR A 140 27.31 -12.20 36.99
C THR A 140 28.46 -11.78 36.06
N ALA A 141 29.53 -12.57 36.01
CA ALA A 141 30.66 -12.39 35.10
C ALA A 141 30.24 -12.44 33.61
N SER A 142 29.13 -13.12 33.28
CA SER A 142 28.55 -13.16 31.93
C SER A 142 27.67 -11.98 31.60
N GLY A 143 27.44 -11.05 32.54
CA GLY A 143 26.58 -9.88 32.34
C GLY A 143 25.09 -10.13 32.66
N LEU A 144 24.72 -11.33 33.13
CA LEU A 144 23.34 -11.58 33.58
C LEU A 144 23.06 -10.78 34.86
N GLN A 145 22.00 -10.02 34.87
CA GLN A 145 21.53 -9.27 36.03
C GLN A 145 20.31 -9.96 36.65
N TYR A 146 20.32 -10.06 37.97
CA TYR A 146 19.26 -10.73 38.74
C TYR A 146 18.99 -10.05 40.07
N THR A 147 17.82 -10.28 40.61
CA THR A 147 17.42 -9.92 42.00
C THR A 147 17.04 -11.19 42.72
N ILE A 148 17.33 -11.26 44.05
CA ILE A 148 16.87 -12.34 44.90
C ILE A 148 15.64 -11.82 45.65
N GLU A 149 14.49 -12.43 45.43
CA GLU A 149 13.28 -12.20 46.18
C GLU A 149 13.25 -13.13 47.39
N ALA A 150 13.09 -12.54 48.60
CA ALA A 150 13.02 -13.31 49.85
C ALA A 150 11.60 -13.84 50.11
#